data_d640ce059f1c3893e7444db7c82a66a2
#
_entry.id   d640ce059f1c3893e7444db7c82a66a2
#
_cell.length_a   1.000
_cell.length_b   1.000
_cell.length_c   1.000
_cell.angle_alpha   90.00
_cell.angle_beta   90.00
_cell.angle_gamma   90.00
#
_symmetry.space_group_name_H-M   'P 1'
#
loop_
_entity.id
_entity.type
_entity.pdbx_description
1 polymer ?
#
loop_
_entity_poly.entity_id
_entity_poly.type
_entity_poly.pdbx_seq_one_letter_code
_entity_poly.pdbx_strand_id
1 'polypeptide(L)'
;MSRKAAVEPKWNFYLDTNKSTGIQYVQTSYNIWVPEKKQPRLGGKAYVGRLFPDGSVRPSKTFLERFPQYADKKLYYFENQLVDREGYLKLNPNAEAQWEELQSQEKTAEQQQEERRESIENDWRCTARQCGLTSAAWSFLAESDLLKDLEDMLGKEDARVIGALAVYMLDKGVSMNSFADWLGRVYIPGVQPICGQRLSELLAKIEPDMVDNFFLKRHQRAITKAQARRRELKAKSPKAYIAPLTLAFDSTSISTYSGTIDHAEYGYAKRDPHLKQVNLALACDQNTGEVVYACEYFGSIDDKTSFKPILERMQEVGFDMSETLLITDRGYKSMSNIQKQLDVGLKFLQCTPLNEKSVRALIDKHSYQLKGIEFYEPKYHCSAVALPTEECESWSQCLPGSGSTQSVKVSVYLYYDDHKAVDEKHCEMAAIDRVLELKNAGSQVDAALWQEYRSCVQETQNHKGESVWVRKNQGIAQRLKYSGCMALRTNEVPNPFKALELYRQRNAVECSYRVFKNQIEGDRMLATQTSYRGKLFVFTLATCLRTMMRVKAEAQAKEFELKIPGNSLSQVFEILRGVTMQRWGSTDSWRINMLTRKQRECFALFGMTPIRGTRKD
;
A
#
# COMPACT_ATOMS: atom_id res chain seq x y z
N MET A 1 8.09 -24.38 79.03
CA MET A 1 7.54 -25.17 77.91
C MET A 1 8.50 -25.02 76.73
N SER A 2 9.32 -26.02 76.48
CA SER A 2 10.29 -26.06 75.39
C SER A 2 9.55 -26.21 74.06
N ARG A 3 9.74 -25.24 73.14
CA ARG A 3 9.29 -25.34 71.79
C ARG A 3 10.10 -26.48 71.11
N LYS A 4 9.46 -27.61 70.81
CA LYS A 4 10.02 -28.63 69.92
C LYS A 4 10.35 -27.98 68.59
N ALA A 5 11.60 -28.06 68.15
CA ALA A 5 12.04 -27.65 66.84
C ALA A 5 11.15 -28.34 65.79
N ALA A 6 10.63 -27.59 64.85
CA ALA A 6 9.85 -28.12 63.74
C ALA A 6 10.78 -29.05 62.91
N VAL A 7 10.49 -30.33 62.91
CA VAL A 7 11.22 -31.29 62.06
C VAL A 7 10.90 -30.93 60.62
N GLU A 8 11.92 -30.59 59.84
CA GLU A 8 11.76 -30.31 58.39
C GLU A 8 11.10 -31.51 57.72
N PRO A 9 10.11 -31.29 56.86
CA PRO A 9 9.42 -32.40 56.21
C PRO A 9 10.38 -33.15 55.27
N LYS A 10 10.42 -34.49 55.36
CA LYS A 10 11.20 -35.35 54.48
C LYS A 10 10.51 -35.37 53.09
N TRP A 11 11.19 -34.83 52.08
CA TRP A 11 10.73 -34.81 50.72
C TRP A 11 11.05 -36.13 50.05
N ASN A 12 10.06 -36.74 49.37
CA ASN A 12 10.21 -37.95 48.58
C ASN A 12 10.19 -37.59 47.10
N PHE A 13 11.13 -38.13 46.32
CA PHE A 13 11.23 -37.91 44.89
C PHE A 13 10.59 -39.09 44.16
N TYR A 14 9.95 -38.82 43.01
CA TYR A 14 9.32 -39.85 42.16
C TYR A 14 9.26 -39.40 40.72
N LEU A 15 9.09 -40.36 39.79
CA LEU A 15 8.93 -40.11 38.37
C LEU A 15 7.49 -39.92 37.97
N ASP A 16 7.28 -39.00 37.08
CA ASP A 16 6.02 -38.76 36.42
C ASP A 16 6.28 -38.75 34.90
N THR A 17 5.56 -39.58 34.14
CA THR A 17 5.76 -39.73 32.70
C THR A 17 4.60 -39.12 31.95
N ASN A 18 4.90 -38.18 31.07
CA ASN A 18 3.90 -37.59 30.19
C ASN A 18 3.41 -38.64 29.17
N LYS A 19 2.15 -39.04 29.26
CA LYS A 19 1.59 -40.14 28.47
C LYS A 19 1.54 -39.85 26.95
N SER A 20 1.53 -38.56 26.56
CA SER A 20 1.48 -38.17 25.14
C SER A 20 2.85 -38.05 24.49
N THR A 21 3.91 -37.71 25.26
CA THR A 21 5.26 -37.46 24.72
C THR A 21 6.29 -38.50 25.17
N GLY A 22 5.96 -39.34 26.13
CA GLY A 22 6.91 -40.30 26.75
C GLY A 22 8.00 -39.65 27.62
N ILE A 23 8.01 -38.31 27.74
CA ILE A 23 9.04 -37.57 28.49
C ILE A 23 8.83 -37.80 29.99
N GLN A 24 9.94 -38.14 30.68
CA GLN A 24 9.95 -38.34 32.11
C GLN A 24 10.37 -37.10 32.88
N TYR A 25 9.67 -36.85 33.96
CA TYR A 25 9.92 -35.74 34.86
C TYR A 25 10.07 -36.19 36.29
N VAL A 26 11.00 -35.59 37.02
CA VAL A 26 11.14 -35.80 38.46
C VAL A 26 10.25 -34.81 39.21
N GLN A 27 9.49 -35.36 40.11
CA GLN A 27 8.66 -34.57 41.02
C GLN A 27 9.01 -34.89 42.49
N THR A 28 8.71 -34.01 43.38
CA THR A 28 8.90 -34.23 44.82
C THR A 28 7.66 -33.88 45.60
N SER A 29 7.40 -34.64 46.66
CA SER A 29 6.30 -34.38 47.58
C SER A 29 6.64 -34.84 49.00
N TYR A 30 5.94 -34.31 49.97
CA TYR A 30 5.97 -34.80 51.32
C TYR A 30 4.57 -34.97 51.89
N ASN A 31 4.45 -35.91 52.86
CA ASN A 31 3.21 -36.17 53.51
C ASN A 31 3.27 -35.68 54.96
N ILE A 32 2.16 -35.18 55.46
CA ILE A 32 1.95 -34.82 56.86
C ILE A 32 1.03 -35.86 57.47
N TRP A 33 1.44 -36.42 58.62
CA TRP A 33 0.58 -37.34 59.34
C TRP A 33 -0.58 -36.55 60.01
N VAL A 34 -1.80 -36.98 59.76
CA VAL A 34 -2.99 -36.41 60.37
C VAL A 34 -3.48 -37.34 61.48
N PRO A 35 -3.21 -37.01 62.78
CA PRO A 35 -3.53 -37.90 63.90
C PRO A 35 -5.01 -38.26 64.01
N GLU A 36 -5.87 -37.31 63.68
CA GLU A 36 -7.34 -37.47 63.78
C GLU A 36 -7.89 -38.51 62.78
N LYS A 37 -7.24 -38.66 61.63
CA LYS A 37 -7.65 -39.59 60.55
C LYS A 37 -6.79 -40.84 60.49
N LYS A 38 -5.76 -40.98 61.32
CA LYS A 38 -4.77 -42.08 61.31
C LYS A 38 -4.21 -42.39 59.94
N GLN A 39 -4.05 -41.37 59.07
CA GLN A 39 -3.55 -41.54 57.71
C GLN A 39 -2.69 -40.32 57.28
N PRO A 40 -1.74 -40.53 56.38
CA PRO A 40 -0.95 -39.45 55.81
C PRO A 40 -1.80 -38.63 54.83
N ARG A 41 -1.62 -37.31 54.87
CA ARG A 41 -2.16 -36.38 53.87
C ARG A 41 -1.00 -35.69 53.12
N LEU A 42 -1.18 -35.43 51.83
CA LEU A 42 -0.21 -34.68 51.02
C LEU A 42 -0.01 -33.28 51.61
N GLY A 43 1.19 -32.97 52.08
CA GLY A 43 1.57 -31.68 52.67
C GLY A 43 2.06 -30.67 51.61
N GLY A 44 2.67 -31.17 50.56
CA GLY A 44 3.12 -30.33 49.46
C GLY A 44 3.70 -31.15 48.30
N LYS A 45 3.70 -30.55 47.13
CA LYS A 45 4.24 -31.12 45.90
C LYS A 45 5.06 -30.05 45.15
N ALA A 46 6.13 -30.44 44.49
CA ALA A 46 6.91 -29.55 43.63
C ALA A 46 7.45 -30.30 42.40
N TYR A 47 7.50 -29.60 41.29
CA TYR A 47 8.13 -30.07 40.06
C TYR A 47 9.63 -29.83 40.16
N VAL A 48 10.44 -30.88 40.04
CA VAL A 48 11.90 -30.78 40.11
C VAL A 48 12.47 -30.42 38.72
N GLY A 49 12.24 -31.25 37.72
CA GLY A 49 12.79 -31.03 36.40
C GLY A 49 12.61 -32.21 35.45
N ARG A 50 13.18 -32.09 34.24
CA ARG A 50 13.17 -33.17 33.24
C ARG A 50 14.30 -34.15 33.51
N LEU A 51 13.99 -35.45 33.45
CA LEU A 51 14.97 -36.55 33.50
C LEU A 51 15.49 -36.83 32.09
N PHE A 52 16.78 -37.04 31.99
CA PHE A 52 17.47 -37.45 30.76
C PHE A 52 17.89 -38.91 30.81
N PRO A 53 18.17 -39.55 29.65
CA PRO A 53 18.59 -40.97 29.59
C PRO A 53 19.86 -41.31 30.39
N ASP A 54 20.75 -40.32 30.56
CA ASP A 54 21.97 -40.45 31.38
C ASP A 54 21.71 -40.39 32.89
N GLY A 55 20.45 -40.35 33.30
CA GLY A 55 20.07 -40.21 34.71
C GLY A 55 20.13 -38.76 35.23
N SER A 56 20.65 -37.82 34.44
CA SER A 56 20.73 -36.42 34.84
C SER A 56 19.35 -35.76 34.87
N VAL A 57 19.19 -34.80 35.77
CA VAL A 57 17.96 -34.01 35.91
C VAL A 57 18.27 -32.56 35.65
N ARG A 58 17.56 -31.93 34.70
CA ARG A 58 17.60 -30.48 34.50
C ARG A 58 16.56 -29.82 35.38
N PRO A 59 16.98 -29.19 36.52
CA PRO A 59 16.04 -28.63 37.46
C PRO A 59 15.36 -27.38 36.91
N SER A 60 14.10 -27.14 37.31
CA SER A 60 13.36 -25.92 37.02
C SER A 60 13.83 -24.76 37.90
N LYS A 61 13.70 -23.51 37.40
CA LYS A 61 14.01 -22.31 38.17
C LYS A 61 13.24 -22.26 39.48
N THR A 62 11.96 -22.55 39.44
CA THR A 62 11.07 -22.57 40.62
C THR A 62 11.48 -23.59 41.67
N PHE A 63 12.04 -24.74 41.22
CA PHE A 63 12.60 -25.73 42.16
C PHE A 63 13.87 -25.19 42.83
N LEU A 64 14.79 -24.61 42.07
CA LEU A 64 16.03 -24.04 42.59
C LEU A 64 15.81 -22.86 43.53
N GLU A 65 14.82 -22.01 43.26
CA GLU A 65 14.41 -20.93 44.13
C GLU A 65 13.87 -21.46 45.49
N ARG A 66 13.17 -22.58 45.46
CA ARG A 66 12.60 -23.21 46.65
C ARG A 66 13.60 -24.07 47.43
N PHE A 67 14.58 -24.66 46.73
CA PHE A 67 15.60 -25.53 47.26
C PHE A 67 17.01 -25.08 46.86
N PRO A 68 17.51 -23.96 47.37
CA PRO A 68 18.79 -23.35 46.95
C PRO A 68 20.00 -24.27 47.12
N GLN A 69 19.93 -25.29 47.99
CA GLN A 69 21.01 -26.28 48.22
C GLN A 69 21.32 -27.11 46.97
N TYR A 70 20.50 -27.07 45.95
CA TYR A 70 20.71 -27.78 44.69
C TYR A 70 21.16 -26.86 43.55
N ALA A 71 21.32 -25.55 43.77
CA ALA A 71 21.54 -24.58 42.69
C ALA A 71 22.84 -24.78 41.94
N ASP A 72 23.94 -25.18 42.63
CA ASP A 72 25.26 -25.29 42.04
C ASP A 72 25.69 -26.77 41.79
N LYS A 73 24.71 -27.69 41.76
CA LYS A 73 24.96 -29.10 41.62
C LYS A 73 24.35 -29.65 40.34
N LYS A 74 25.11 -30.51 39.62
CA LYS A 74 24.54 -31.36 38.58
C LYS A 74 23.81 -32.51 39.24
N LEU A 75 22.48 -32.54 39.06
CA LEU A 75 21.56 -33.44 39.75
C LEU A 75 21.28 -34.69 38.92
N TYR A 76 21.18 -35.83 39.62
CA TYR A 76 20.82 -37.11 39.06
C TYR A 76 19.70 -37.75 39.85
N TYR A 77 18.86 -38.52 39.19
CA TYR A 77 17.76 -39.24 39.86
C TYR A 77 17.96 -40.74 39.72
N PHE A 78 17.88 -41.44 40.86
CA PHE A 78 17.95 -42.90 40.93
C PHE A 78 17.14 -43.39 42.13
N GLU A 79 16.33 -44.44 41.94
CA GLU A 79 15.55 -45.13 43.01
C GLU A 79 14.87 -44.15 44.02
N ASN A 80 14.13 -43.19 43.54
CA ASN A 80 13.42 -42.19 44.33
C ASN A 80 14.35 -41.24 45.14
N GLN A 81 15.59 -41.11 44.74
CA GLN A 81 16.54 -40.17 45.34
C GLN A 81 17.04 -39.16 44.28
N LEU A 82 17.22 -37.93 44.73
CA LEU A 82 17.85 -36.88 43.93
C LEU A 82 19.23 -36.61 44.55
N VAL A 83 20.28 -36.91 43.82
CA VAL A 83 21.66 -36.90 44.32
C VAL A 83 22.58 -36.14 43.35
N ASP A 84 23.79 -35.82 43.78
CA ASP A 84 24.86 -35.34 42.92
C ASP A 84 25.53 -36.52 42.20
N ARG A 85 26.54 -36.21 41.36
CA ARG A 85 27.22 -37.23 40.55
C ARG A 85 27.85 -38.33 41.40
N GLU A 86 28.51 -37.99 42.50
CA GLU A 86 29.14 -38.99 43.38
C GLU A 86 28.11 -39.89 44.07
N GLY A 87 27.01 -39.30 44.52
CA GLY A 87 25.89 -40.05 45.07
C GLY A 87 25.25 -40.99 44.03
N TYR A 88 25.11 -40.54 42.79
CA TYR A 88 24.54 -41.33 41.68
C TYR A 88 25.45 -42.56 41.34
N LEU A 89 26.77 -42.35 41.27
CA LEU A 89 27.72 -43.43 41.01
C LEU A 89 27.75 -44.47 42.14
N LYS A 90 27.53 -44.02 43.39
CA LYS A 90 27.43 -44.96 44.54
C LYS A 90 26.14 -45.77 44.53
N LEU A 91 25.04 -45.19 44.05
CA LEU A 91 23.74 -45.86 44.00
C LEU A 91 23.56 -46.72 42.75
N ASN A 92 24.21 -46.33 41.65
CA ASN A 92 24.15 -47.03 40.37
C ASN A 92 25.59 -47.45 39.94
N PRO A 93 26.08 -48.60 40.34
CA PRO A 93 27.44 -49.08 39.99
C PRO A 93 27.69 -49.24 38.48
N ASN A 94 26.60 -49.36 37.68
CA ASN A 94 26.69 -49.54 36.24
C ASN A 94 26.55 -48.21 35.48
N ALA A 95 26.50 -47.06 36.17
CA ALA A 95 26.26 -45.75 35.55
C ALA A 95 27.32 -45.38 34.50
N GLU A 96 28.59 -45.67 34.75
CA GLU A 96 29.67 -45.35 33.81
C GLU A 96 29.55 -46.17 32.54
N ALA A 97 29.26 -47.46 32.63
CA ALA A 97 29.02 -48.31 31.45
C ALA A 97 27.78 -47.85 30.65
N GLN A 98 26.70 -47.45 31.35
CA GLN A 98 25.51 -46.88 30.70
C GLN A 98 25.83 -45.56 29.99
N TRP A 99 26.66 -44.69 30.57
CA TRP A 99 27.07 -43.44 29.93
C TRP A 99 27.95 -43.67 28.71
N GLU A 100 28.87 -44.66 28.75
CA GLU A 100 29.66 -45.04 27.59
C GLU A 100 28.79 -45.61 26.45
N GLU A 101 27.79 -46.41 26.81
CA GLU A 101 26.84 -46.95 25.83
C GLU A 101 25.97 -45.83 25.21
N LEU A 102 25.48 -44.89 26.00
CA LEU A 102 24.73 -43.72 25.52
C LEU A 102 25.60 -42.83 24.63
N GLN A 103 26.85 -42.57 25.02
CA GLN A 103 27.79 -41.81 24.17
C GLN A 103 28.11 -42.52 22.87
N SER A 104 28.22 -43.85 22.88
CA SER A 104 28.44 -44.64 21.66
C SER A 104 27.21 -44.62 20.74
N GLN A 105 26.00 -44.64 21.33
CA GLN A 105 24.73 -44.50 20.58
C GLN A 105 24.55 -43.09 20.01
N GLU A 106 24.93 -42.05 20.74
CA GLU A 106 24.92 -40.66 20.25
C GLU A 106 25.93 -40.46 19.12
N LYS A 107 27.16 -40.98 19.24
CA LYS A 107 28.16 -40.96 18.17
C LYS A 107 27.70 -41.73 16.92
N THR A 108 27.02 -42.86 17.11
CA THR A 108 26.45 -43.63 15.99
C THR A 108 25.28 -42.86 15.34
N ALA A 109 24.46 -42.13 16.13
CA ALA A 109 23.39 -41.31 15.63
C ALA A 109 23.92 -40.06 14.88
N GLU A 110 24.99 -39.44 15.37
CA GLU A 110 25.69 -38.35 14.70
C GLU A 110 26.31 -38.84 13.37
N GLN A 111 26.94 -40.01 13.36
CA GLN A 111 27.45 -40.62 12.13
C GLN A 111 26.33 -40.92 11.12
N GLN A 112 25.23 -41.47 11.57
CA GLN A 112 24.07 -41.71 10.71
C GLN A 112 23.45 -40.40 10.23
N GLN A 113 23.50 -39.35 11.03
CA GLN A 113 23.03 -38.02 10.63
C GLN A 113 24.01 -37.36 9.65
N GLU A 114 25.28 -37.59 9.78
CA GLU A 114 26.33 -37.16 8.84
C GLU A 114 26.25 -37.91 7.50
N GLU A 115 26.08 -39.23 7.54
CA GLU A 115 25.81 -40.06 6.36
C GLU A 115 24.49 -39.65 5.67
N ARG A 116 23.48 -39.28 6.44
CA ARG A 116 22.22 -38.75 5.92
C ARG A 116 22.39 -37.37 5.32
N ARG A 117 23.28 -36.54 5.89
CA ARG A 117 23.68 -35.24 5.31
C ARG A 117 24.46 -35.45 4.02
N GLU A 118 25.44 -36.35 3.99
CA GLU A 118 26.18 -36.70 2.78
C GLU A 118 25.28 -37.33 1.70
N SER A 119 24.30 -38.15 2.11
CA SER A 119 23.28 -38.69 1.20
C SER A 119 22.37 -37.60 0.65
N ILE A 120 22.02 -36.58 1.45
CA ILE A 120 21.23 -35.41 1.01
C ILE A 120 22.09 -34.51 0.09
N GLU A 121 23.38 -34.37 0.32
CA GLU A 121 24.29 -33.65 -0.58
C GLU A 121 24.42 -34.33 -1.95
N ASN A 122 24.35 -35.66 -1.96
CA ASN A 122 24.31 -36.47 -3.18
C ASN A 122 22.88 -36.61 -3.76
N ASP A 123 21.85 -36.20 -3.01
CA ASP A 123 20.47 -36.19 -3.50
C ASP A 123 20.29 -35.02 -4.47
N TRP A 124 20.01 -35.34 -5.73
CA TRP A 124 19.74 -34.38 -6.81
C TRP A 124 18.43 -33.58 -6.61
N ARG A 125 17.88 -33.52 -5.42
CA ARG A 125 16.73 -32.69 -5.09
C ARG A 125 17.11 -31.23 -5.22
N CYS A 126 16.48 -30.58 -6.17
CA CYS A 126 16.63 -29.17 -6.45
C CYS A 126 15.50 -28.39 -5.82
N THR A 127 15.82 -27.42 -4.96
CA THR A 127 14.83 -26.44 -4.51
C THR A 127 14.89 -25.25 -5.46
N ALA A 128 13.76 -24.94 -6.12
CA ALA A 128 13.64 -23.81 -7.00
C ALA A 128 12.77 -22.71 -6.39
N ARG A 129 13.19 -21.46 -6.53
CA ARG A 129 12.39 -20.28 -6.14
C ARG A 129 12.34 -19.27 -7.27
N GLN A 130 11.22 -18.62 -7.43
CA GLN A 130 11.10 -17.48 -8.35
C GLN A 130 11.84 -16.28 -7.75
N CYS A 131 12.64 -15.57 -8.56
CA CYS A 131 13.45 -14.46 -8.08
C CYS A 131 13.42 -13.23 -8.98
N GLY A 132 12.96 -13.31 -10.23
CA GLY A 132 13.09 -12.21 -11.17
C GLY A 132 12.24 -11.00 -10.81
N LEU A 133 10.94 -11.18 -10.69
CA LEU A 133 10.03 -10.08 -10.30
C LEU A 133 10.33 -9.58 -8.89
N THR A 134 10.54 -10.50 -7.93
CA THR A 134 10.82 -10.12 -6.56
C THR A 134 12.14 -9.37 -6.43
N SER A 135 13.20 -9.78 -7.14
CA SER A 135 14.47 -9.03 -7.15
C SER A 135 14.31 -7.66 -7.78
N ALA A 136 13.58 -7.54 -8.90
CA ALA A 136 13.36 -6.26 -9.56
C ALA A 136 12.56 -5.30 -8.65
N ALA A 137 11.44 -5.75 -8.11
CA ALA A 137 10.60 -4.93 -7.24
C ALA A 137 11.31 -4.57 -5.92
N TRP A 138 12.06 -5.52 -5.33
CA TRP A 138 12.80 -5.30 -4.08
C TRP A 138 13.96 -4.31 -4.26
N SER A 139 14.75 -4.46 -5.31
CA SER A 139 15.81 -3.49 -5.63
C SER A 139 15.23 -2.11 -5.88
N PHE A 140 14.12 -2.02 -6.62
CA PHE A 140 13.46 -0.75 -6.87
C PHE A 140 12.93 -0.10 -5.57
N LEU A 141 12.36 -0.89 -4.67
CA LEU A 141 11.88 -0.44 -3.36
C LEU A 141 13.04 0.11 -2.50
N ALA A 142 14.22 -0.53 -2.56
CA ALA A 142 15.43 -0.06 -1.88
C ALA A 142 16.03 1.21 -2.54
N GLU A 143 16.18 1.23 -3.87
CA GLU A 143 16.76 2.36 -4.62
C GLU A 143 15.91 3.63 -4.57
N SER A 144 14.58 3.49 -4.42
CA SER A 144 13.65 4.61 -4.27
C SER A 144 13.57 5.17 -2.86
N ASP A 145 14.37 4.66 -1.91
CA ASP A 145 14.29 4.95 -0.46
C ASP A 145 12.97 4.55 0.22
N LEU A 146 12.06 3.86 -0.47
CA LEU A 146 10.80 3.41 0.14
C LEU A 146 11.06 2.44 1.28
N LEU A 147 11.97 1.49 1.10
CA LEU A 147 12.35 0.54 2.15
C LEU A 147 12.96 1.25 3.36
N LYS A 148 13.83 2.24 3.14
CA LYS A 148 14.45 3.03 4.20
C LYS A 148 13.40 3.80 5.01
N ASP A 149 12.45 4.46 4.33
CA ASP A 149 11.39 5.20 5.01
C ASP A 149 10.44 4.27 5.78
N LEU A 150 10.24 3.02 5.31
CA LEU A 150 9.55 1.97 6.07
C LEU A 150 10.37 1.50 7.28
N GLU A 151 11.69 1.35 7.15
CA GLU A 151 12.59 0.99 8.26
C GLU A 151 12.58 2.06 9.36
N ASP A 152 12.53 3.33 8.99
CA ASP A 152 12.39 4.45 9.92
C ASP A 152 11.02 4.45 10.63
N MET A 153 9.97 3.97 9.97
CA MET A 153 8.61 3.93 10.48
C MET A 153 8.36 2.74 11.41
N LEU A 154 8.85 1.54 11.05
CA LEU A 154 8.46 0.26 11.65
C LEU A 154 9.62 -0.51 12.30
N GLY A 155 10.86 -0.06 12.08
CA GLY A 155 12.04 -0.85 12.35
C GLY A 155 12.34 -1.86 11.22
N LYS A 156 13.58 -2.36 11.19
CA LYS A 156 14.13 -3.11 10.05
C LYS A 156 13.39 -4.41 9.71
N GLU A 157 12.99 -5.16 10.72
CA GLU A 157 12.32 -6.47 10.50
C GLU A 157 10.89 -6.29 9.98
N ASP A 158 10.07 -5.50 10.69
CA ASP A 158 8.67 -5.25 10.32
C ASP A 158 8.57 -4.52 8.97
N ALA A 159 9.48 -3.58 8.68
CA ALA A 159 9.56 -2.88 7.40
C ALA A 159 9.81 -3.82 6.22
N ARG A 160 10.67 -4.82 6.40
CA ARG A 160 10.93 -5.82 5.36
C ARG A 160 9.72 -6.69 5.08
N VAL A 161 8.97 -7.05 6.11
CA VAL A 161 7.71 -7.80 5.94
C VAL A 161 6.69 -6.97 5.17
N ILE A 162 6.50 -5.69 5.52
CA ILE A 162 5.58 -4.78 4.82
C ILE A 162 6.05 -4.54 3.37
N GLY A 163 7.34 -4.35 3.14
CA GLY A 163 7.91 -4.24 1.79
C GLY A 163 7.68 -5.51 0.96
N ALA A 164 7.90 -6.69 1.54
CA ALA A 164 7.62 -7.96 0.88
C ALA A 164 6.13 -8.16 0.59
N LEU A 165 5.25 -7.71 1.50
CA LEU A 165 3.80 -7.74 1.29
C LEU A 165 3.38 -6.80 0.14
N ALA A 166 4.00 -5.63 0.00
CA ALA A 166 3.77 -4.76 -1.15
C ALA A 166 4.22 -5.41 -2.47
N VAL A 167 5.37 -6.11 -2.47
CA VAL A 167 5.85 -6.88 -3.63
C VAL A 167 4.91 -8.05 -3.94
N TYR A 168 4.38 -8.74 -2.92
CA TYR A 168 3.37 -9.78 -3.09
C TYR A 168 2.12 -9.27 -3.80
N MET A 169 1.65 -8.06 -3.41
CA MET A 169 0.50 -7.42 -4.07
C MET A 169 0.76 -7.12 -5.56
N LEU A 170 1.99 -6.87 -5.96
CA LEU A 170 2.35 -6.71 -7.39
C LEU A 170 2.32 -8.04 -8.14
N ASP A 171 2.62 -9.14 -7.46
CA ASP A 171 2.73 -10.45 -8.10
C ASP A 171 1.38 -11.16 -8.26
N LYS A 172 0.73 -11.50 -7.16
CA LYS A 172 -0.52 -12.30 -7.17
C LYS A 172 -1.49 -11.94 -6.05
N GLY A 173 -1.25 -10.86 -5.36
CA GLY A 173 -1.72 -10.64 -4.03
C GLY A 173 -3.13 -10.13 -3.86
N VAL A 174 -4.10 -11.00 -4.01
CA VAL A 174 -5.49 -10.68 -3.64
C VAL A 174 -5.75 -11.02 -2.18
N SER A 175 -5.28 -12.17 -1.71
CA SER A 175 -5.53 -12.66 -0.35
C SER A 175 -4.28 -12.64 0.51
N MET A 176 -4.31 -11.91 1.62
CA MET A 176 -3.20 -11.88 2.59
C MET A 176 -2.92 -13.24 3.24
N ASN A 177 -3.91 -14.13 3.28
CA ASN A 177 -3.74 -15.49 3.80
C ASN A 177 -2.75 -16.33 2.99
N SER A 178 -2.59 -16.03 1.69
CA SER A 178 -1.66 -16.75 0.80
C SER A 178 -0.24 -16.16 0.81
N PHE A 179 0.02 -15.13 1.61
CA PHE A 179 1.32 -14.46 1.66
C PHE A 179 2.44 -15.40 2.15
N ALA A 180 2.18 -16.17 3.21
CA ALA A 180 3.15 -17.13 3.74
C ALA A 180 3.53 -18.20 2.72
N ASP A 181 2.55 -18.75 2.02
CA ASP A 181 2.78 -19.75 0.97
C ASP A 181 3.53 -19.16 -0.23
N TRP A 182 3.25 -17.90 -0.57
CA TRP A 182 3.97 -17.21 -1.61
C TRP A 182 5.44 -16.98 -1.23
N LEU A 183 5.74 -16.55 0.00
CA LEU A 183 7.12 -16.41 0.51
C LEU A 183 7.90 -17.72 0.43
N GLY A 184 7.26 -18.87 0.60
CA GLY A 184 7.87 -20.18 0.42
C GLY A 184 8.32 -20.48 -1.02
N ARG A 185 7.71 -19.81 -2.02
CA ARG A 185 7.96 -20.05 -3.46
C ARG A 185 8.84 -19.00 -4.13
N VAL A 186 9.05 -17.86 -3.48
CA VAL A 186 9.86 -16.77 -4.01
C VAL A 186 11.13 -16.57 -3.17
N TYR A 187 12.06 -15.82 -3.73
CA TYR A 187 13.24 -15.37 -3.01
C TYR A 187 13.17 -13.86 -2.78
N ILE A 188 13.20 -13.46 -1.52
CA ILE A 188 13.37 -12.08 -1.07
C ILE A 188 14.42 -12.07 0.04
N PRO A 189 15.52 -11.32 -0.10
CA PRO A 189 16.62 -11.33 0.87
C PRO A 189 16.18 -10.84 2.26
N GLY A 190 16.47 -11.61 3.29
CA GLY A 190 16.29 -11.21 4.69
C GLY A 190 14.83 -11.08 5.14
N VAL A 191 13.90 -11.71 4.44
CA VAL A 191 12.49 -11.82 4.86
C VAL A 191 12.22 -13.25 5.31
N GLN A 192 11.82 -13.41 6.56
CA GLN A 192 11.46 -14.71 7.13
C GLN A 192 9.98 -15.01 6.94
N PRO A 193 9.59 -16.29 6.84
CA PRO A 193 8.17 -16.67 6.83
C PRO A 193 7.43 -16.13 8.05
N ILE A 194 6.22 -15.63 7.83
CA ILE A 194 5.36 -15.03 8.85
C ILE A 194 3.98 -15.68 8.82
N CYS A 195 3.40 -16.00 9.99
CA CYS A 195 2.04 -16.51 10.07
C CYS A 195 1.00 -15.37 9.97
N GLY A 196 -0.23 -15.72 9.58
CA GLY A 196 -1.31 -14.75 9.38
C GLY A 196 -1.66 -13.94 10.64
N GLN A 197 -1.56 -14.53 11.84
CA GLN A 197 -1.78 -13.82 13.09
C GLN A 197 -0.74 -12.70 13.27
N ARG A 198 0.55 -13.03 13.14
CA ARG A 198 1.63 -12.03 13.26
C ARG A 198 1.52 -10.95 12.19
N LEU A 199 1.08 -11.29 10.97
CA LEU A 199 0.82 -10.31 9.92
C LEU A 199 -0.34 -9.36 10.31
N SER A 200 -1.44 -9.89 10.88
CA SER A 200 -2.54 -9.07 11.40
C SER A 200 -2.10 -8.12 12.51
N GLU A 201 -1.28 -8.60 13.46
CA GLU A 201 -0.72 -7.80 14.53
C GLU A 201 0.18 -6.68 13.98
N LEU A 202 0.98 -6.98 12.96
CA LEU A 202 1.83 -6.00 12.30
C LEU A 202 1.02 -4.91 11.61
N LEU A 203 -0.04 -5.29 10.88
CA LEU A 203 -0.93 -4.33 10.23
C LEU A 203 -1.68 -3.45 11.24
N ALA A 204 -2.02 -4.01 12.42
CA ALA A 204 -2.68 -3.27 13.49
C ALA A 204 -1.77 -2.24 14.18
N LYS A 205 -0.45 -2.38 14.09
CA LYS A 205 0.51 -1.40 14.62
C LYS A 205 0.63 -0.12 13.79
N ILE A 206 0.13 -0.13 12.54
CA ILE A 206 0.26 1.02 11.63
C ILE A 206 -0.80 2.06 12.00
N GLU A 207 -0.37 3.05 12.77
CA GLU A 207 -1.18 4.14 13.27
C GLU A 207 -1.22 5.33 12.28
N PRO A 208 -2.26 6.19 12.33
CA PRO A 208 -2.40 7.34 11.42
C PRO A 208 -1.19 8.25 11.39
N ASP A 209 -0.64 8.59 12.55
CA ASP A 209 0.51 9.50 12.65
C ASP A 209 1.79 8.90 12.05
N MET A 210 1.94 7.58 12.09
CA MET A 210 3.03 6.87 11.42
C MET A 210 2.90 6.99 9.90
N VAL A 211 1.69 6.86 9.36
CA VAL A 211 1.39 7.00 7.94
C VAL A 211 1.62 8.44 7.47
N ASP A 212 1.17 9.43 8.25
CA ASP A 212 1.40 10.84 7.97
C ASP A 212 2.90 11.18 7.93
N ASN A 213 3.66 10.71 8.92
CA ASN A 213 5.11 10.91 8.98
C ASN A 213 5.84 10.21 7.81
N PHE A 214 5.39 9.02 7.40
CA PHE A 214 5.91 8.35 6.22
C PHE A 214 5.70 9.22 4.98
N PHE A 215 4.48 9.70 4.72
CA PHE A 215 4.19 10.54 3.57
C PHE A 215 4.85 11.92 3.65
N LEU A 216 5.03 12.49 4.84
CA LEU A 216 5.80 13.72 5.01
C LEU A 216 7.25 13.54 4.52
N LYS A 217 7.92 12.44 4.90
CA LYS A 217 9.26 12.11 4.39
C LYS A 217 9.26 11.93 2.87
N ARG A 218 8.27 11.23 2.31
CA ARG A 218 8.15 11.06 0.86
C ARG A 218 7.98 12.39 0.15
N HIS A 219 7.15 13.29 0.67
CA HIS A 219 6.97 14.65 0.14
C HIS A 219 8.27 15.45 0.17
N GLN A 220 9.01 15.45 1.28
CA GLN A 220 10.29 16.15 1.40
C GLN A 220 11.31 15.64 0.37
N ARG A 221 11.37 14.29 0.17
CA ARG A 221 12.23 13.70 -0.88
C ARG A 221 11.78 14.11 -2.28
N ALA A 222 10.48 14.14 -2.54
CA ALA A 222 9.92 14.56 -3.81
C ALA A 222 10.23 16.02 -4.13
N ILE A 223 10.12 16.93 -3.15
CA ILE A 223 10.54 18.33 -3.27
C ILE A 223 12.04 18.42 -3.62
N THR A 224 12.89 17.71 -2.88
CA THR A 224 14.34 17.72 -3.13
C THR A 224 14.68 17.28 -4.56
N LYS A 225 14.06 16.20 -5.03
CA LYS A 225 14.20 15.70 -6.42
C LYS A 225 13.66 16.70 -7.44
N ALA A 226 12.50 17.32 -7.18
CA ALA A 226 11.91 18.32 -8.05
C ALA A 226 12.78 19.58 -8.16
N GLN A 227 13.34 20.05 -7.05
CA GLN A 227 14.27 21.19 -7.03
C GLN A 227 15.57 20.90 -7.79
N ALA A 228 16.16 19.71 -7.62
CA ALA A 228 17.34 19.30 -8.38
C ALA A 228 17.05 19.28 -9.90
N ARG A 229 15.95 18.65 -10.30
CA ARG A 229 15.48 18.64 -11.71
C ARG A 229 15.23 20.06 -12.23
N ARG A 230 14.60 20.93 -11.43
CA ARG A 230 14.33 22.32 -11.79
C ARG A 230 15.62 23.09 -12.05
N ARG A 231 16.66 22.90 -11.21
CA ARG A 231 17.99 23.51 -11.41
C ARG A 231 18.64 23.06 -12.72
N GLU A 232 18.61 21.76 -12.99
CA GLU A 232 19.16 21.19 -14.22
C GLU A 232 18.46 21.72 -15.48
N LEU A 233 17.13 21.71 -15.49
CA LEU A 233 16.34 22.20 -16.62
C LEU A 233 16.47 23.71 -16.81
N LYS A 234 16.58 24.49 -15.71
CA LYS A 234 16.85 25.94 -15.78
C LYS A 234 18.23 26.25 -16.35
N ALA A 235 19.23 25.42 -16.05
CA ALA A 235 20.55 25.56 -16.66
C ALA A 235 20.51 25.38 -18.19
N LYS A 236 19.69 24.45 -18.68
CA LYS A 236 19.50 24.21 -20.13
C LYS A 236 18.59 25.24 -20.82
N SER A 237 17.61 25.78 -20.09
CA SER A 237 16.60 26.69 -20.62
C SER A 237 16.23 27.77 -19.57
N PRO A 238 17.06 28.84 -19.40
CA PRO A 238 16.89 29.82 -18.33
C PRO A 238 15.55 30.56 -18.31
N LYS A 239 14.98 30.81 -19.50
CA LYS A 239 13.71 31.52 -19.66
C LYS A 239 12.46 30.65 -19.57
N ALA A 240 12.62 29.31 -19.58
CA ALA A 240 11.49 28.41 -19.52
C ALA A 240 10.85 28.41 -18.13
N TYR A 241 9.51 28.39 -18.08
CA TYR A 241 8.80 28.08 -16.85
C TYR A 241 8.97 26.58 -16.57
N ILE A 242 9.43 26.27 -15.38
CA ILE A 242 9.59 24.90 -14.88
C ILE A 242 8.82 24.83 -13.56
N ALA A 243 7.78 24.03 -13.55
CA ALA A 243 6.90 23.85 -12.40
C ALA A 243 7.69 23.30 -11.18
N PRO A 244 7.29 23.64 -9.96
CA PRO A 244 7.77 23.00 -8.74
C PRO A 244 7.34 21.52 -8.69
N LEU A 245 7.39 20.87 -7.51
CA LEU A 245 6.81 19.56 -7.35
C LEU A 245 5.34 19.59 -7.81
N THR A 246 4.99 18.78 -8.81
CA THR A 246 3.66 18.81 -9.43
C THR A 246 2.89 17.56 -9.06
N LEU A 247 1.86 17.72 -8.24
CA LEU A 247 1.03 16.64 -7.71
C LEU A 247 -0.34 16.62 -8.38
N ALA A 248 -0.70 15.50 -8.99
CA ALA A 248 -2.07 15.21 -9.40
C ALA A 248 -2.85 14.70 -8.18
N PHE A 249 -3.95 15.36 -7.84
CA PHE A 249 -4.80 15.01 -6.70
C PHE A 249 -6.18 14.56 -7.16
N ASP A 250 -6.64 13.46 -6.60
CA ASP A 250 -7.99 12.94 -6.85
C ASP A 250 -8.39 12.02 -5.69
N SER A 251 -9.65 11.53 -5.68
CA SER A 251 -10.18 10.61 -4.70
C SER A 251 -10.95 9.45 -5.33
N THR A 252 -11.08 8.38 -4.56
CA THR A 252 -11.83 7.20 -4.97
C THR A 252 -12.52 6.56 -3.78
N SER A 253 -13.63 5.86 -4.04
CA SER A 253 -14.32 5.05 -3.03
C SER A 253 -13.80 3.60 -3.05
N ILE A 254 -13.73 3.02 -1.86
CA ILE A 254 -13.35 1.62 -1.58
C ILE A 254 -14.54 0.98 -0.88
N SER A 255 -15.20 0.02 -1.53
CA SER A 255 -16.33 -0.69 -0.95
C SER A 255 -15.87 -1.72 0.09
N THR A 256 -16.67 -1.93 1.14
CA THR A 256 -16.36 -2.91 2.17
C THR A 256 -17.60 -3.68 2.61
N TYR A 257 -17.42 -4.99 2.86
CA TYR A 257 -18.41 -5.83 3.55
C TYR A 257 -18.24 -5.81 5.07
N SER A 258 -17.19 -5.16 5.57
CA SER A 258 -16.92 -5.09 7.00
C SER A 258 -17.91 -4.16 7.69
N GLY A 259 -18.59 -4.66 8.71
CA GLY A 259 -19.47 -3.86 9.57
C GLY A 259 -18.73 -3.12 10.69
N THR A 260 -17.42 -3.35 10.85
CA THR A 260 -16.64 -2.88 12.01
C THR A 260 -15.75 -1.67 11.71
N ILE A 261 -15.68 -1.20 10.47
CA ILE A 261 -14.86 -0.03 10.09
C ILE A 261 -15.64 1.25 10.34
N ASP A 262 -15.18 2.09 11.26
CA ASP A 262 -15.87 3.31 11.69
C ASP A 262 -16.05 4.33 10.56
N HIS A 263 -15.07 4.46 9.66
CA HIS A 263 -15.13 5.36 8.50
C HIS A 263 -15.98 4.83 7.34
N ALA A 264 -16.48 3.58 7.43
CA ALA A 264 -17.29 2.99 6.38
C ALA A 264 -18.76 3.43 6.49
N GLU A 265 -19.19 4.24 5.53
CA GLU A 265 -20.54 4.79 5.43
C GLU A 265 -21.10 4.60 4.03
N TYR A 266 -22.43 4.71 3.91
CA TYR A 266 -23.07 4.77 2.60
C TYR A 266 -22.80 6.12 1.95
N GLY A 267 -22.34 6.09 0.71
CA GLY A 267 -22.01 7.29 -0.06
C GLY A 267 -22.20 7.05 -1.55
N TYR A 268 -21.68 7.93 -2.38
CA TYR A 268 -21.75 7.80 -3.82
C TYR A 268 -20.71 6.78 -4.33
N ALA A 269 -21.07 5.50 -4.25
CA ALA A 269 -20.24 4.40 -4.78
C ALA A 269 -20.56 4.18 -6.26
N LYS A 270 -19.56 4.37 -7.13
CA LYS A 270 -19.74 4.17 -8.58
C LYS A 270 -19.97 2.69 -8.95
N ARG A 271 -19.46 1.74 -8.17
CA ARG A 271 -19.47 0.31 -8.50
C ARG A 271 -20.49 -0.49 -7.70
N ASP A 272 -20.53 -0.28 -6.38
CA ASP A 272 -21.35 -1.06 -5.46
C ASP A 272 -22.19 -0.11 -4.56
N PRO A 273 -23.27 0.46 -5.06
CA PRO A 273 -24.06 1.48 -4.34
C PRO A 273 -24.76 0.94 -3.08
N HIS A 274 -24.85 -0.39 -2.93
CA HIS A 274 -25.47 -1.06 -1.78
C HIS A 274 -24.49 -1.42 -0.66
N LEU A 275 -23.19 -1.14 -0.85
CA LEU A 275 -22.16 -1.38 0.14
C LEU A 275 -21.72 -0.08 0.81
N LYS A 276 -21.35 -0.19 2.09
CA LYS A 276 -20.60 0.86 2.75
C LYS A 276 -19.24 1.04 2.08
N GLN A 277 -18.72 2.25 2.12
CA GLN A 277 -17.44 2.61 1.52
C GLN A 277 -16.60 3.46 2.45
N VAL A 278 -15.30 3.43 2.24
CA VAL A 278 -14.32 4.41 2.74
C VAL A 278 -13.80 5.16 1.52
N ASN A 279 -13.61 6.47 1.63
CA ASN A 279 -12.99 7.24 0.56
C ASN A 279 -11.49 7.37 0.79
N LEU A 280 -10.72 7.32 -0.30
CA LEU A 280 -9.26 7.46 -0.32
C LEU A 280 -8.86 8.58 -1.28
N ALA A 281 -8.23 9.61 -0.76
CA ALA A 281 -7.57 10.65 -1.55
C ALA A 281 -6.09 10.32 -1.77
N LEU A 282 -5.59 10.53 -2.98
CA LEU A 282 -4.17 10.36 -3.33
C LEU A 282 -3.65 11.65 -3.98
N ALA A 283 -2.41 12.02 -3.61
CA ALA A 283 -1.61 13.00 -4.35
C ALA A 283 -0.39 12.27 -4.96
N CYS A 284 -0.31 12.29 -6.29
CA CYS A 284 0.70 11.56 -7.04
C CYS A 284 1.62 12.55 -7.80
N ASP A 285 2.93 12.39 -7.66
CA ASP A 285 3.89 13.12 -8.49
C ASP A 285 3.74 12.71 -9.95
N GLN A 286 3.42 13.67 -10.80
CA GLN A 286 3.18 13.46 -12.23
C GLN A 286 4.43 12.98 -12.99
N ASN A 287 5.62 13.29 -12.47
CA ASN A 287 6.88 12.97 -13.14
C ASN A 287 7.41 11.57 -12.79
N THR A 288 7.15 11.10 -11.58
CA THR A 288 7.68 9.83 -11.08
C THR A 288 6.62 8.76 -10.90
N GLY A 289 5.34 9.15 -10.87
CA GLY A 289 4.22 8.26 -10.53
C GLY A 289 4.21 7.87 -9.04
N GLU A 290 5.01 8.52 -8.21
CA GLU A 290 5.07 8.27 -6.78
C GLU A 290 3.82 8.80 -6.08
N VAL A 291 3.21 7.99 -5.20
CA VAL A 291 2.19 8.46 -4.27
C VAL A 291 2.90 9.19 -3.13
N VAL A 292 2.74 10.50 -3.08
CA VAL A 292 3.42 11.39 -2.12
C VAL A 292 2.56 11.65 -0.90
N TYR A 293 1.25 11.51 -1.03
CA TYR A 293 0.29 11.63 0.05
C TYR A 293 -0.91 10.71 -0.18
N ALA A 294 -1.42 10.13 0.90
CA ALA A 294 -2.66 9.37 0.91
C ALA A 294 -3.42 9.66 2.20
N CYS A 295 -4.72 9.88 2.09
CA CYS A 295 -5.61 10.17 3.23
C CYS A 295 -6.95 9.47 3.04
N GLU A 296 -7.38 8.75 4.07
CA GLU A 296 -8.72 8.18 4.14
C GLU A 296 -9.71 9.16 4.76
N TYR A 297 -10.96 9.09 4.34
CA TYR A 297 -12.04 9.86 4.94
C TYR A 297 -13.38 9.14 4.84
N PHE A 298 -14.39 9.62 5.57
CA PHE A 298 -15.70 8.98 5.65
C PHE A 298 -16.35 8.80 4.29
N GLY A 299 -16.96 7.64 4.08
CA GLY A 299 -17.56 7.27 2.81
C GLY A 299 -18.73 8.15 2.36
N SER A 300 -19.44 8.80 3.28
CA SER A 300 -20.55 9.72 3.00
C SER A 300 -20.10 11.12 2.57
N ILE A 301 -18.84 11.50 2.83
CA ILE A 301 -18.33 12.85 2.54
C ILE A 301 -17.94 12.94 1.07
N ASP A 302 -18.45 13.97 0.37
CA ASP A 302 -18.08 14.25 -1.01
C ASP A 302 -16.67 14.86 -1.14
N ASP A 303 -16.08 14.73 -2.34
CA ASP A 303 -14.74 15.20 -2.66
C ASP A 303 -14.54 16.70 -2.43
N LYS A 304 -15.56 17.51 -2.67
CA LYS A 304 -15.54 18.97 -2.49
C LYS A 304 -15.45 19.35 -1.02
N THR A 305 -16.20 18.66 -0.18
CA THR A 305 -16.25 18.89 1.28
C THR A 305 -15.00 18.38 1.97
N SER A 306 -14.46 17.23 1.53
CA SER A 306 -13.26 16.61 2.11
C SER A 306 -11.97 17.39 1.84
N PHE A 307 -11.92 18.16 0.77
CA PHE A 307 -10.68 18.78 0.29
C PHE A 307 -10.05 19.76 1.28
N LYS A 308 -10.85 20.64 1.89
CA LYS A 308 -10.36 21.60 2.88
C LYS A 308 -9.76 20.93 4.12
N PRO A 309 -10.43 19.98 4.79
CA PRO A 309 -9.85 19.21 5.89
C PRO A 309 -8.57 18.47 5.51
N ILE A 310 -8.48 17.93 4.30
CA ILE A 310 -7.26 17.26 3.82
C ILE A 310 -6.10 18.25 3.72
N LEU A 311 -6.30 19.44 3.17
CA LEU A 311 -5.25 20.48 3.13
C LEU A 311 -4.86 20.96 4.52
N GLU A 312 -5.79 21.05 5.47
CA GLU A 312 -5.52 21.38 6.87
C GLU A 312 -4.63 20.31 7.51
N ARG A 313 -4.96 19.02 7.33
CA ARG A 313 -4.15 17.91 7.81
C ARG A 313 -2.75 17.92 7.21
N MET A 314 -2.60 18.12 5.90
CA MET A 314 -1.29 18.24 5.27
C MET A 314 -0.46 19.37 5.89
N GLN A 315 -1.08 20.53 6.16
CA GLN A 315 -0.41 21.67 6.80
C GLN A 315 0.01 21.36 8.25
N GLU A 316 -0.88 20.74 9.04
CA GLU A 316 -0.62 20.34 10.43
C GLU A 316 0.53 19.35 10.53
N VAL A 317 0.62 18.39 9.61
CA VAL A 317 1.71 17.41 9.54
C VAL A 317 3.04 18.03 9.10
N GLY A 318 3.01 19.23 8.50
CA GLY A 318 4.23 19.98 8.11
C GLY A 318 4.62 19.85 6.64
N PHE A 319 3.68 19.56 5.74
CA PHE A 319 3.95 19.56 4.30
C PHE A 319 4.30 20.97 3.80
N ASP A 320 5.33 21.09 2.97
CA ASP A 320 5.68 22.36 2.33
C ASP A 320 4.78 22.63 1.12
N MET A 321 3.74 23.43 1.39
CA MET A 321 2.76 23.78 0.37
C MET A 321 3.32 24.77 -0.67
N SER A 322 4.31 25.59 -0.30
CA SER A 322 4.87 26.64 -1.17
C SER A 322 5.68 26.08 -2.34
N GLU A 323 6.31 24.92 -2.17
CA GLU A 323 7.07 24.21 -3.19
C GLU A 323 6.23 23.18 -3.97
N THR A 324 4.90 23.18 -3.78
CA THR A 324 3.99 22.22 -4.38
C THR A 324 3.00 22.90 -5.32
N LEU A 325 2.86 22.40 -6.54
CA LEU A 325 1.79 22.70 -7.48
C LEU A 325 0.77 21.56 -7.46
N LEU A 326 -0.40 21.79 -6.91
CA LEU A 326 -1.49 20.81 -6.84
C LEU A 326 -2.42 20.94 -8.04
N ILE A 327 -2.65 19.84 -8.75
CA ILE A 327 -3.56 19.79 -9.90
C ILE A 327 -4.80 18.99 -9.52
N THR A 328 -5.96 19.64 -9.60
CA THR A 328 -7.25 19.05 -9.22
C THR A 328 -8.27 19.10 -10.34
N ASP A 329 -9.24 18.17 -10.30
CA ASP A 329 -10.39 18.20 -11.21
C ASP A 329 -11.43 19.23 -10.79
N ARG A 330 -12.42 19.42 -11.65
CA ARG A 330 -13.58 20.30 -11.44
C ARG A 330 -14.40 19.93 -10.20
N GLY A 331 -14.36 18.68 -9.76
CA GLY A 331 -15.10 18.19 -8.59
C GLY A 331 -14.70 18.87 -7.29
N TYR A 332 -13.44 19.30 -7.17
CA TYR A 332 -12.91 19.96 -5.96
C TYR A 332 -13.16 21.47 -5.90
N LYS A 333 -13.76 22.04 -6.92
CA LYS A 333 -13.94 23.48 -7.00
C LYS A 333 -15.02 23.99 -6.06
N SER A 334 -14.63 24.85 -5.12
CA SER A 334 -15.49 25.77 -4.38
C SER A 334 -14.71 27.05 -4.09
N MET A 335 -15.43 28.15 -3.78
CA MET A 335 -14.76 29.39 -3.37
C MET A 335 -13.94 29.18 -2.10
N SER A 336 -14.49 28.42 -1.13
CA SER A 336 -13.80 28.06 0.11
C SER A 336 -12.54 27.24 -0.13
N ASN A 337 -12.54 26.30 -1.08
CA ASN A 337 -11.38 25.47 -1.41
C ASN A 337 -10.27 26.28 -2.10
N ILE A 338 -10.64 27.21 -3.01
CA ILE A 338 -9.67 28.13 -3.62
C ILE A 338 -9.05 29.03 -2.55
N GLN A 339 -9.87 29.62 -1.68
CA GLN A 339 -9.37 30.46 -0.59
C GLN A 339 -8.41 29.68 0.33
N LYS A 340 -8.77 28.45 0.71
CA LYS A 340 -7.90 27.62 1.55
C LYS A 340 -6.56 27.30 0.88
N GLN A 341 -6.56 26.99 -0.42
CA GLN A 341 -5.31 26.77 -1.18
C GLN A 341 -4.40 28.02 -1.12
N LEU A 342 -4.98 29.20 -1.29
CA LEU A 342 -4.25 30.47 -1.20
C LEU A 342 -3.72 30.70 0.21
N ASP A 343 -4.55 30.54 1.23
CA ASP A 343 -4.20 30.81 2.64
C ASP A 343 -3.05 29.89 3.14
N VAL A 344 -2.96 28.65 2.65
CA VAL A 344 -1.83 27.76 2.97
C VAL A 344 -0.61 27.96 2.05
N GLY A 345 -0.63 28.95 1.15
CA GLY A 345 0.46 29.23 0.22
C GLY A 345 0.62 28.21 -0.91
N LEU A 346 -0.39 27.37 -1.16
CA LEU A 346 -0.35 26.32 -2.16
C LEU A 346 -0.42 26.91 -3.57
N LYS A 347 0.43 26.43 -4.46
CA LYS A 347 0.30 26.66 -5.89
C LYS A 347 -0.70 25.67 -6.47
N PHE A 348 -1.61 26.13 -7.30
CA PHE A 348 -2.64 25.26 -7.85
C PHE A 348 -2.90 25.45 -9.34
N LEU A 349 -3.39 24.40 -9.97
CA LEU A 349 -3.97 24.37 -11.30
C LEU A 349 -5.24 23.53 -11.23
N GLN A 350 -6.39 24.16 -11.44
CA GLN A 350 -7.70 23.54 -11.23
C GLN A 350 -8.60 23.68 -12.45
N CYS A 351 -9.26 22.58 -12.84
CA CYS A 351 -10.32 22.65 -13.81
C CYS A 351 -11.58 23.30 -13.21
N THR A 352 -12.23 24.14 -14.00
CA THR A 352 -13.41 24.87 -13.58
C THR A 352 -14.66 24.32 -14.24
N PRO A 353 -15.75 24.10 -13.49
CA PRO A 353 -17.01 23.68 -14.06
C PRO A 353 -17.59 24.74 -15.01
N LEU A 354 -18.01 24.31 -16.20
CA LEU A 354 -18.63 25.21 -17.21
C LEU A 354 -20.05 25.68 -16.85
N ASN A 355 -20.61 25.22 -15.74
CA ASN A 355 -21.90 25.72 -15.24
C ASN A 355 -21.80 27.04 -14.46
N GLU A 356 -20.59 27.53 -14.19
CA GLU A 356 -20.39 28.85 -13.58
C GLU A 356 -20.77 29.98 -14.53
N LYS A 357 -21.62 30.88 -14.07
CA LYS A 357 -22.09 32.04 -14.87
C LYS A 357 -20.92 32.93 -15.30
N SER A 358 -19.93 33.16 -14.42
CA SER A 358 -18.75 33.96 -14.71
C SER A 358 -17.91 33.33 -15.83
N VAL A 359 -17.67 32.03 -15.78
CA VAL A 359 -16.90 31.30 -16.81
C VAL A 359 -17.63 31.30 -18.16
N ARG A 360 -18.97 31.11 -18.15
CA ARG A 360 -19.77 31.18 -19.37
C ARG A 360 -19.72 32.58 -20.01
N ALA A 361 -19.82 33.62 -19.18
CA ALA A 361 -19.71 35.00 -19.67
C ALA A 361 -18.34 35.29 -20.31
N LEU A 362 -17.26 34.74 -19.73
CA LEU A 362 -15.91 34.85 -20.30
C LEU A 362 -15.78 34.06 -21.62
N ILE A 363 -16.33 32.85 -21.68
CA ILE A 363 -16.34 32.06 -22.94
C ILE A 363 -17.15 32.77 -24.02
N ASP A 364 -18.30 33.31 -23.70
CA ASP A 364 -19.13 34.08 -24.64
C ASP A 364 -18.40 35.34 -25.15
N LYS A 365 -17.75 36.09 -24.24
CA LYS A 365 -16.98 37.28 -24.58
C LYS A 365 -15.81 36.97 -25.52
N HIS A 366 -15.10 35.88 -25.27
CA HIS A 366 -13.89 35.46 -26.01
C HIS A 366 -14.16 34.38 -27.08
N SER A 367 -15.44 34.16 -27.43
CA SER A 367 -15.84 33.07 -28.34
C SER A 367 -15.22 33.17 -29.73
N TYR A 368 -15.02 34.37 -30.26
CA TYR A 368 -14.37 34.60 -31.53
C TYR A 368 -12.88 34.16 -31.50
N GLN A 369 -12.17 34.54 -30.43
CA GLN A 369 -10.76 34.14 -30.24
C GLN A 369 -10.63 32.63 -30.06
N LEU A 370 -11.51 32.01 -29.28
CA LEU A 370 -11.51 30.56 -29.02
C LEU A 370 -11.72 29.73 -30.30
N LYS A 371 -12.50 30.24 -31.25
CA LYS A 371 -12.74 29.58 -32.54
C LYS A 371 -11.85 30.09 -33.67
N GLY A 372 -11.00 31.10 -33.38
CA GLY A 372 -10.07 31.67 -34.33
C GLY A 372 -8.81 30.83 -34.53
N ILE A 373 -8.36 30.72 -35.77
CA ILE A 373 -7.14 29.95 -36.11
C ILE A 373 -5.88 30.54 -35.50
N GLU A 374 -5.90 31.84 -35.18
CA GLU A 374 -4.76 32.57 -34.58
C GLU A 374 -4.37 32.04 -33.18
N PHE A 375 -5.34 31.47 -32.46
CA PHE A 375 -5.16 30.93 -31.10
C PHE A 375 -5.04 29.42 -31.07
N TYR A 376 -5.11 28.77 -32.24
CA TYR A 376 -5.00 27.32 -32.39
C TYR A 376 -3.53 26.87 -32.39
N GLU A 377 -3.21 25.93 -31.52
CA GLU A 377 -1.89 25.32 -31.44
C GLU A 377 -1.95 23.86 -31.91
N PRO A 378 -1.40 23.53 -33.07
CA PRO A 378 -1.47 22.19 -33.66
C PRO A 378 -0.92 21.08 -32.75
N LYS A 379 0.12 21.38 -31.98
CA LYS A 379 0.72 20.43 -31.03
C LYS A 379 -0.27 19.92 -30.00
N TYR A 380 -1.21 20.76 -29.58
CA TYR A 380 -2.18 20.45 -28.53
C TYR A 380 -3.58 20.17 -29.07
N HIS A 381 -3.80 20.32 -30.38
CA HIS A 381 -5.09 20.19 -31.05
C HIS A 381 -6.20 21.04 -30.42
N CYS A 382 -5.88 22.23 -29.96
CA CYS A 382 -6.86 23.13 -29.37
C CYS A 382 -6.44 24.60 -29.47
N SER A 383 -7.42 25.48 -29.36
CA SER A 383 -7.20 26.91 -29.15
C SER A 383 -7.13 27.22 -27.66
N ALA A 384 -6.33 28.21 -27.26
CA ALA A 384 -6.25 28.67 -25.88
C ALA A 384 -6.18 30.19 -25.82
N VAL A 385 -6.96 30.78 -24.90
CA VAL A 385 -6.98 32.23 -24.63
C VAL A 385 -6.60 32.47 -23.18
N ALA A 386 -5.53 33.25 -22.96
CA ALA A 386 -5.17 33.80 -21.66
C ALA A 386 -5.93 35.10 -21.47
N LEU A 387 -6.65 35.26 -20.37
CA LEU A 387 -7.34 36.50 -20.07
C LEU A 387 -6.34 37.62 -19.73
N PRO A 388 -6.62 38.87 -20.10
CA PRO A 388 -5.86 40.04 -19.65
C PRO A 388 -5.83 40.13 -18.11
N THR A 389 -4.81 40.79 -17.56
CA THR A 389 -4.61 40.92 -16.12
C THR A 389 -5.81 41.56 -15.40
N GLU A 390 -6.52 42.47 -16.09
CA GLU A 390 -7.70 43.16 -15.59
C GLU A 390 -8.92 42.22 -15.45
N GLU A 391 -8.94 41.15 -16.24
CA GLU A 391 -10.00 40.13 -16.23
C GLU A 391 -9.64 38.92 -15.34
N CYS A 392 -8.40 38.89 -14.79
CA CYS A 392 -8.01 37.87 -13.82
C CYS A 392 -8.73 38.09 -12.50
N GLU A 393 -9.04 36.98 -11.83
CA GLU A 393 -9.64 37.01 -10.51
C GLU A 393 -8.65 37.55 -9.48
N SER A 394 -9.13 38.51 -8.63
CA SER A 394 -8.34 39.03 -7.51
C SER A 394 -8.83 38.40 -6.22
N TRP A 395 -7.91 37.78 -5.48
CA TRP A 395 -8.16 37.10 -4.23
C TRP A 395 -7.32 37.68 -3.10
N SER A 396 -7.82 37.61 -1.86
CA SER A 396 -7.08 38.00 -0.67
C SER A 396 -6.45 36.75 -0.06
N GLN A 397 -5.14 36.72 0.05
CA GLN A 397 -4.37 35.64 0.69
C GLN A 397 -3.89 36.08 2.06
N CYS A 398 -4.18 35.28 3.09
CA CYS A 398 -3.62 35.49 4.42
C CYS A 398 -2.13 35.07 4.44
N LEU A 399 -1.27 35.96 4.93
CA LEU A 399 0.16 35.64 5.07
C LEU A 399 0.40 34.93 6.40
N PRO A 400 1.02 33.72 6.39
CA PRO A 400 1.27 32.96 7.61
C PRO A 400 2.05 33.76 8.64
N GLY A 401 1.58 33.82 9.88
CA GLY A 401 2.26 34.44 11.02
C GLY A 401 2.23 35.97 11.10
N SER A 402 1.72 36.68 10.10
CA SER A 402 1.73 38.17 10.10
C SER A 402 0.37 38.79 10.37
N GLY A 403 -0.73 38.03 10.24
CA GLY A 403 -2.11 38.54 10.30
C GLY A 403 -2.46 39.53 9.18
N SER A 404 -1.55 39.79 8.24
CA SER A 404 -1.77 40.65 7.08
C SER A 404 -2.27 39.85 5.87
N THR A 405 -2.91 40.53 4.94
CA THR A 405 -3.38 39.96 3.68
C THR A 405 -2.69 40.62 2.49
N GLN A 406 -2.43 39.84 1.46
CA GLN A 406 -1.97 40.34 0.16
C GLN A 406 -2.94 39.98 -0.95
N SER A 407 -3.01 40.82 -1.99
CA SER A 407 -3.80 40.54 -3.18
C SER A 407 -3.03 39.57 -4.08
N VAL A 408 -3.65 38.46 -4.43
CA VAL A 408 -3.14 37.46 -5.36
C VAL A 408 -4.01 37.40 -6.60
N LYS A 409 -3.37 37.44 -7.76
CA LYS A 409 -4.06 37.25 -9.04
C LYS A 409 -4.18 35.77 -9.37
N VAL A 410 -5.38 35.34 -9.73
CA VAL A 410 -5.65 34.00 -10.22
C VAL A 410 -5.98 34.10 -11.70
N SER A 411 -5.12 33.55 -12.54
CA SER A 411 -5.30 33.53 -13.99
C SER A 411 -6.37 32.51 -14.36
N VAL A 412 -7.21 32.87 -15.33
CA VAL A 412 -8.19 31.98 -15.95
C VAL A 412 -7.80 31.79 -17.40
N TYR A 413 -7.66 30.54 -17.81
CA TYR A 413 -7.36 30.15 -19.18
C TYR A 413 -8.58 29.46 -19.79
N LEU A 414 -8.98 29.89 -20.96
CA LEU A 414 -10.08 29.31 -21.72
C LEU A 414 -9.55 28.51 -22.90
N TYR A 415 -10.15 27.36 -23.14
CA TYR A 415 -9.74 26.45 -24.24
C TYR A 415 -10.94 26.03 -25.06
N TYR A 416 -10.70 25.74 -26.32
CA TYR A 416 -11.63 25.09 -27.21
C TYR A 416 -10.93 24.01 -28.03
N ASP A 417 -11.49 22.80 -27.98
CA ASP A 417 -10.99 21.60 -28.65
C ASP A 417 -12.07 21.08 -29.60
N ASP A 418 -11.80 21.12 -30.90
CA ASP A 418 -12.74 20.70 -31.95
C ASP A 418 -13.11 19.23 -31.84
N HIS A 419 -12.14 18.35 -31.57
CA HIS A 419 -12.39 16.92 -31.44
C HIS A 419 -13.30 16.64 -30.25
N LYS A 420 -13.00 17.25 -29.11
CA LYS A 420 -13.85 17.17 -27.93
C LYS A 420 -15.26 17.70 -28.18
N ALA A 421 -15.40 18.81 -28.95
CA ALA A 421 -16.70 19.36 -29.29
C ALA A 421 -17.54 18.37 -30.13
N VAL A 422 -16.90 17.68 -31.07
CA VAL A 422 -17.54 16.65 -31.92
C VAL A 422 -17.95 15.46 -31.08
N ASP A 423 -17.06 14.95 -30.21
CA ASP A 423 -17.33 13.79 -29.35
C ASP A 423 -18.47 14.08 -28.36
N GLU A 424 -18.44 15.24 -27.70
CA GLU A 424 -19.49 15.67 -26.79
C GLU A 424 -20.84 15.82 -27.54
N LYS A 425 -20.82 16.39 -28.73
CA LYS A 425 -22.02 16.50 -29.57
C LYS A 425 -22.58 15.12 -29.92
N HIS A 426 -21.76 14.16 -30.28
CA HIS A 426 -22.21 12.80 -30.60
C HIS A 426 -22.83 12.13 -29.37
N CYS A 427 -22.19 12.23 -28.20
CA CYS A 427 -22.73 11.66 -26.96
C CYS A 427 -24.08 12.30 -26.58
N GLU A 428 -24.17 13.63 -26.64
CA GLU A 428 -25.39 14.35 -26.30
C GLU A 428 -26.54 14.02 -27.28
N MET A 429 -26.26 13.96 -28.56
CA MET A 429 -27.26 13.59 -29.56
C MET A 429 -27.75 12.16 -29.41
N ALA A 430 -26.84 11.21 -29.12
CA ALA A 430 -27.22 9.82 -28.85
C ALA A 430 -28.12 9.68 -27.61
N ALA A 431 -27.84 10.44 -26.54
CA ALA A 431 -28.68 10.46 -25.35
C ALA A 431 -30.07 11.07 -25.62
N ILE A 432 -30.13 12.15 -26.38
CA ILE A 432 -31.39 12.77 -26.79
C ILE A 432 -32.22 11.82 -27.64
N ASP A 433 -31.60 11.14 -28.61
CA ASP A 433 -32.29 10.18 -29.48
C ASP A 433 -32.84 9.01 -28.67
N ARG A 434 -32.08 8.50 -27.69
CA ARG A 434 -32.57 7.47 -26.76
C ARG A 434 -33.81 7.94 -25.96
N VAL A 435 -33.83 9.18 -25.48
CA VAL A 435 -35.00 9.74 -24.80
C VAL A 435 -36.21 9.79 -25.76
N LEU A 436 -36.01 10.21 -27.02
CA LEU A 436 -37.06 10.25 -28.04
C LEU A 436 -37.61 8.87 -28.37
N GLU A 437 -36.74 7.89 -28.55
CA GLU A 437 -37.13 6.49 -28.80
C GLU A 437 -37.99 5.92 -27.65
N LEU A 438 -37.57 6.11 -26.40
CA LEU A 438 -38.31 5.65 -25.24
C LEU A 438 -39.68 6.35 -25.11
N LYS A 439 -39.73 7.66 -25.33
CA LYS A 439 -40.98 8.44 -25.27
C LYS A 439 -41.95 8.04 -26.38
N ASN A 440 -41.47 7.91 -27.61
CA ASN A 440 -42.30 7.52 -28.75
C ASN A 440 -42.76 6.05 -28.70
N ALA A 441 -42.00 5.19 -27.99
CA ALA A 441 -42.40 3.82 -27.71
C ALA A 441 -43.35 3.68 -26.51
N GLY A 442 -43.74 4.78 -25.84
CA GLY A 442 -44.57 4.77 -24.65
C GLY A 442 -43.87 4.18 -23.41
N SER A 443 -42.55 4.00 -23.47
CA SER A 443 -41.75 3.44 -22.41
C SER A 443 -41.40 4.50 -21.33
N GLN A 444 -41.25 4.06 -20.08
CA GLN A 444 -40.83 4.93 -19.00
C GLN A 444 -39.36 5.34 -19.18
N VAL A 445 -39.08 6.63 -19.20
CA VAL A 445 -37.72 7.18 -19.19
C VAL A 445 -37.27 7.30 -17.75
N ASP A 446 -36.02 6.89 -17.46
CA ASP A 446 -35.40 7.10 -16.16
C ASP A 446 -35.52 8.57 -15.72
N ALA A 447 -35.81 8.79 -14.43
CA ALA A 447 -36.11 10.13 -13.91
C ALA A 447 -34.91 11.09 -14.05
N ALA A 448 -33.68 10.62 -13.85
CA ALA A 448 -32.48 11.44 -13.98
C ALA A 448 -32.23 11.78 -15.46
N LEU A 449 -32.34 10.83 -16.35
CA LEU A 449 -32.19 11.00 -17.80
C LEU A 449 -33.26 11.99 -18.32
N TRP A 450 -34.52 11.86 -17.86
CA TRP A 450 -35.59 12.79 -18.23
C TRP A 450 -35.31 14.21 -17.75
N GLN A 451 -34.95 14.38 -16.50
CA GLN A 451 -34.65 15.71 -15.94
C GLN A 451 -33.50 16.37 -16.68
N GLU A 452 -32.53 15.62 -17.11
CA GLU A 452 -31.35 16.10 -17.83
C GLU A 452 -31.69 16.56 -19.27
N TYR A 453 -32.52 15.79 -20.00
CA TYR A 453 -32.74 16.01 -21.44
C TYR A 453 -34.14 16.57 -21.81
N ARG A 454 -35.06 16.76 -20.86
CA ARG A 454 -36.42 17.29 -21.13
C ARG A 454 -36.44 18.63 -21.86
N SER A 455 -35.42 19.46 -21.69
CA SER A 455 -35.31 20.75 -22.40
C SER A 455 -34.92 20.60 -23.89
N CYS A 456 -34.41 19.43 -24.28
CA CYS A 456 -33.96 19.14 -25.64
C CYS A 456 -35.00 18.41 -26.49
N VAL A 457 -36.13 18.07 -25.91
CA VAL A 457 -37.23 17.36 -26.58
C VAL A 457 -38.54 18.12 -26.38
N GLN A 458 -39.50 17.98 -27.28
CA GLN A 458 -40.83 18.53 -27.18
C GLN A 458 -41.85 17.61 -27.78
N GLU A 459 -43.06 17.65 -27.25
CA GLU A 459 -44.20 16.93 -27.78
C GLU A 459 -44.88 17.77 -28.88
N THR A 460 -45.26 17.15 -29.97
CA THR A 460 -45.97 17.74 -31.10
C THR A 460 -46.97 16.75 -31.69
N GLN A 461 -47.88 17.21 -32.53
CA GLN A 461 -48.78 16.33 -33.26
C GLN A 461 -48.21 16.05 -34.65
N ASN A 462 -48.30 14.81 -35.08
CA ASN A 462 -47.95 14.41 -36.45
C ASN A 462 -49.13 14.74 -37.41
N HIS A 463 -48.92 14.48 -38.69
CA HIS A 463 -49.96 14.71 -39.72
C HIS A 463 -51.25 13.92 -39.54
N LYS A 464 -51.25 12.91 -38.66
CA LYS A 464 -52.40 12.09 -38.30
C LYS A 464 -53.07 12.54 -36.97
N GLY A 465 -52.59 13.60 -36.35
CA GLY A 465 -53.08 14.11 -35.06
C GLY A 465 -52.57 13.30 -33.85
N GLU A 466 -51.62 12.35 -34.05
CA GLU A 466 -51.03 11.57 -32.97
C GLU A 466 -49.92 12.37 -32.28
N SER A 467 -49.81 12.24 -30.97
CA SER A 467 -48.73 12.85 -30.19
C SER A 467 -47.39 12.16 -30.45
N VAL A 468 -46.38 12.92 -30.84
CA VAL A 468 -45.04 12.44 -31.15
C VAL A 468 -44.00 13.34 -30.50
N TRP A 469 -42.99 12.76 -29.90
CA TRP A 469 -41.85 13.49 -29.34
C TRP A 469 -40.78 13.75 -30.41
N VAL A 470 -40.35 15.00 -30.53
CA VAL A 470 -39.36 15.46 -31.52
C VAL A 470 -38.26 16.25 -30.85
N ARG A 471 -37.14 16.43 -31.55
CA ARG A 471 -36.04 17.27 -31.09
C ARG A 471 -36.45 18.73 -30.98
N LYS A 472 -36.10 19.39 -29.88
CA LYS A 472 -36.23 20.81 -29.66
C LYS A 472 -34.91 21.53 -29.96
N ASN A 473 -34.77 22.04 -31.18
CA ASN A 473 -33.50 22.59 -31.68
C ASN A 473 -32.92 23.70 -30.78
N GLN A 474 -33.76 24.56 -30.20
CA GLN A 474 -33.33 25.63 -29.31
C GLN A 474 -32.70 25.08 -28.02
N GLY A 475 -33.30 24.07 -27.41
CA GLY A 475 -32.75 23.39 -26.21
C GLY A 475 -31.45 22.70 -26.51
N ILE A 476 -31.34 21.99 -27.67
CA ILE A 476 -30.13 21.32 -28.13
C ILE A 476 -29.00 22.34 -28.38
N ALA A 477 -29.31 23.44 -29.09
CA ALA A 477 -28.32 24.49 -29.37
C ALA A 477 -27.76 25.11 -28.06
N GLN A 478 -28.65 25.33 -27.09
CA GLN A 478 -28.26 25.87 -25.78
C GLN A 478 -27.38 24.89 -25.00
N ARG A 479 -27.69 23.58 -25.05
CA ARG A 479 -26.91 22.52 -24.41
C ARG A 479 -25.52 22.36 -25.04
N LEU A 480 -25.45 22.40 -26.37
CA LEU A 480 -24.20 22.23 -27.13
C LEU A 480 -23.36 23.52 -27.21
N LYS A 481 -23.84 24.64 -26.72
CA LYS A 481 -23.19 25.97 -26.85
C LYS A 481 -21.75 25.98 -26.37
N TYR A 482 -21.44 25.22 -25.30
CA TYR A 482 -20.14 25.18 -24.66
C TYR A 482 -19.40 23.86 -24.90
N SER A 483 -19.89 23.00 -25.81
CA SER A 483 -19.19 21.76 -26.17
C SER A 483 -17.81 22.08 -26.70
N GLY A 484 -16.84 21.27 -26.33
CA GLY A 484 -15.42 21.47 -26.63
C GLY A 484 -14.71 22.50 -25.77
N CYS A 485 -15.46 23.32 -24.99
CA CYS A 485 -14.85 24.29 -24.11
C CYS A 485 -14.30 23.66 -22.83
N MET A 486 -13.27 24.29 -22.27
CA MET A 486 -12.70 23.99 -20.96
C MET A 486 -12.14 25.29 -20.34
N ALA A 487 -12.12 25.38 -19.03
CA ALA A 487 -11.48 26.48 -18.32
C ALA A 487 -10.58 25.95 -17.19
N LEU A 488 -9.38 26.51 -17.08
CA LEU A 488 -8.44 26.24 -16.01
C LEU A 488 -8.15 27.51 -15.21
N ARG A 489 -8.06 27.38 -13.90
CA ARG A 489 -7.61 28.43 -12.97
C ARG A 489 -6.26 28.08 -12.38
N THR A 490 -5.38 29.07 -12.25
CA THR A 490 -4.07 28.90 -11.61
C THR A 490 -3.57 30.21 -11.00
N ASN A 491 -2.83 30.09 -9.91
CA ASN A 491 -2.07 31.20 -9.31
C ASN A 491 -0.57 31.15 -9.63
N GLU A 492 -0.12 30.17 -10.43
CA GLU A 492 1.31 29.92 -10.63
C GLU A 492 1.71 29.79 -12.12
N VAL A 493 0.96 29.08 -12.94
CA VAL A 493 1.39 28.70 -14.29
C VAL A 493 1.17 29.87 -15.26
N PRO A 494 2.22 30.41 -15.90
CA PRO A 494 2.11 31.68 -16.64
C PRO A 494 1.60 31.55 -18.07
N ASN A 495 1.50 30.33 -18.62
CA ASN A 495 1.18 30.09 -20.02
C ASN A 495 0.04 29.08 -20.18
N PRO A 496 -1.01 29.37 -20.99
CA PRO A 496 -2.17 28.50 -21.11
C PRO A 496 -1.84 27.12 -21.68
N PHE A 497 -0.96 26.99 -22.65
CA PHE A 497 -0.59 25.69 -23.20
C PHE A 497 0.26 24.88 -22.22
N LYS A 498 1.08 25.55 -21.40
CA LYS A 498 1.79 24.88 -20.31
C LYS A 498 0.85 24.39 -19.20
N ALA A 499 -0.17 25.20 -18.89
CA ALA A 499 -1.22 24.79 -17.96
C ALA A 499 -2.00 23.57 -18.49
N LEU A 500 -2.34 23.57 -19.78
CA LEU A 500 -3.01 22.44 -20.43
C LEU A 500 -2.16 21.17 -20.42
N GLU A 501 -0.86 21.28 -20.72
CA GLU A 501 0.08 20.16 -20.65
C GLU A 501 0.13 19.53 -19.26
N LEU A 502 0.30 20.36 -18.22
CA LEU A 502 0.33 19.92 -16.83
C LEU A 502 -1.01 19.31 -16.40
N TYR A 503 -2.13 19.92 -16.82
CA TYR A 503 -3.45 19.38 -16.50
C TYR A 503 -3.72 18.03 -17.18
N ARG A 504 -3.32 17.85 -18.44
CA ARG A 504 -3.43 16.54 -19.13
C ARG A 504 -2.60 15.46 -18.45
N GLN A 505 -1.46 15.81 -17.84
CA GLN A 505 -0.63 14.88 -17.07
C GLN A 505 -1.29 14.47 -15.73
N ARG A 506 -2.40 15.10 -15.31
CA ARG A 506 -3.22 14.65 -14.18
C ARG A 506 -3.67 13.19 -14.32
N ASN A 507 -3.71 12.67 -15.52
CA ASN A 507 -3.92 11.24 -15.77
C ASN A 507 -2.99 10.31 -14.94
N ALA A 508 -1.92 10.83 -14.36
CA ALA A 508 -1.05 10.05 -13.45
C ALA A 508 -1.82 9.49 -12.25
N VAL A 509 -2.68 10.30 -11.60
CA VAL A 509 -3.48 9.82 -10.46
C VAL A 509 -4.59 8.86 -10.90
N GLU A 510 -5.19 9.09 -12.06
CA GLU A 510 -6.18 8.14 -12.64
C GLU A 510 -5.53 6.79 -12.95
N CYS A 511 -4.29 6.80 -13.46
CA CYS A 511 -3.50 5.58 -13.64
C CYS A 511 -3.20 4.89 -12.30
N SER A 512 -2.91 5.65 -11.23
CA SER A 512 -2.71 5.10 -9.89
C SER A 512 -3.98 4.42 -9.37
N TYR A 513 -5.15 5.03 -9.55
CA TYR A 513 -6.42 4.39 -9.17
C TYR A 513 -6.76 3.17 -10.03
N ARG A 514 -6.41 3.18 -11.31
CA ARG A 514 -6.58 1.99 -12.17
C ARG A 514 -5.70 0.84 -11.68
N VAL A 515 -4.47 1.14 -11.28
CA VAL A 515 -3.57 0.16 -10.65
C VAL A 515 -4.17 -0.34 -9.34
N PHE A 516 -4.56 0.58 -8.44
CA PHE A 516 -5.16 0.26 -7.15
C PHE A 516 -6.38 -0.66 -7.29
N LYS A 517 -7.33 -0.29 -8.16
CA LYS A 517 -8.60 -1.01 -8.31
C LYS A 517 -8.48 -2.33 -9.09
N ASN A 518 -7.76 -2.31 -10.22
CA ASN A 518 -7.84 -3.41 -11.18
C ASN A 518 -6.64 -4.37 -11.11
N GLN A 519 -5.55 -3.97 -10.46
CA GLN A 519 -4.31 -4.74 -10.45
C GLN A 519 -3.85 -5.10 -9.04
N ILE A 520 -4.19 -4.29 -8.05
CA ILE A 520 -3.99 -4.55 -6.62
C ILE A 520 -5.30 -5.03 -5.98
N GLU A 521 -6.44 -4.88 -6.68
CA GLU A 521 -7.79 -5.22 -6.23
C GLU A 521 -8.16 -4.56 -4.89
N GLY A 522 -7.72 -3.31 -4.72
CA GLY A 522 -7.95 -2.52 -3.51
C GLY A 522 -9.34 -1.86 -3.45
N ASP A 523 -10.17 -1.99 -4.48
CA ASP A 523 -11.51 -1.39 -4.56
C ASP A 523 -12.55 -2.09 -3.67
N ARG A 524 -12.24 -3.29 -3.18
CA ARG A 524 -13.01 -4.03 -2.18
C ARG A 524 -12.10 -4.48 -1.06
N MET A 525 -12.37 -4.00 0.15
CA MET A 525 -11.55 -4.33 1.30
C MET A 525 -12.35 -5.09 2.35
N LEU A 526 -11.88 -6.27 2.73
CA LEU A 526 -12.35 -6.99 3.90
C LEU A 526 -11.26 -6.90 4.97
N ALA A 527 -11.55 -6.23 6.07
CA ALA A 527 -10.62 -6.05 7.18
C ALA A 527 -11.38 -5.78 8.48
N THR A 528 -10.70 -5.94 9.62
CA THR A 528 -11.20 -5.50 10.91
C THR A 528 -10.85 -4.03 11.14
N GLN A 529 -11.51 -3.37 12.09
CA GLN A 529 -11.19 -1.99 12.48
C GLN A 529 -9.70 -1.80 12.79
N THR A 530 -9.09 -2.74 13.44
CA THR A 530 -7.68 -2.65 13.86
C THR A 530 -6.69 -2.80 12.71
N SER A 531 -6.99 -3.60 11.70
CA SER A 531 -6.05 -3.96 10.63
C SER A 531 -6.30 -3.23 9.30
N TYR A 532 -7.44 -2.54 9.15
CA TYR A 532 -7.81 -1.98 7.85
C TYR A 532 -6.86 -0.87 7.37
N ARG A 533 -6.40 -0.02 8.29
CA ARG A 533 -5.44 1.07 7.97
C ARG A 533 -4.12 0.53 7.47
N GLY A 534 -3.56 -0.44 8.19
CA GLY A 534 -2.33 -1.10 7.75
C GLY A 534 -2.51 -1.79 6.39
N LYS A 535 -3.66 -2.41 6.15
CA LYS A 535 -3.98 -3.01 4.86
C LYS A 535 -4.11 -1.96 3.76
N LEU A 536 -4.79 -0.84 4.02
CA LEU A 536 -4.92 0.28 3.09
C LEU A 536 -3.56 0.90 2.78
N PHE A 537 -2.70 1.08 3.79
CA PHE A 537 -1.34 1.56 3.63
C PHE A 537 -0.52 0.63 2.70
N VAL A 538 -0.58 -0.69 2.91
CA VAL A 538 0.11 -1.66 2.04
C VAL A 538 -0.41 -1.59 0.60
N PHE A 539 -1.71 -1.48 0.39
CA PHE A 539 -2.29 -1.33 -0.95
C PHE A 539 -1.83 -0.04 -1.63
N THR A 540 -1.76 1.05 -0.87
CA THR A 540 -1.24 2.32 -1.34
C THR A 540 0.24 2.23 -1.68
N LEU A 541 1.05 1.57 -0.84
CA LEU A 541 2.47 1.33 -1.07
C LEU A 541 2.70 0.46 -2.32
N ALA A 542 1.93 -0.61 -2.51
CA ALA A 542 2.00 -1.45 -3.69
C ALA A 542 1.61 -0.67 -4.97
N THR A 543 0.58 0.18 -4.87
CA THR A 543 0.19 1.07 -5.96
C THR A 543 1.31 2.04 -6.31
N CYS A 544 1.91 2.68 -5.30
CA CYS A 544 3.05 3.58 -5.45
C CYS A 544 4.22 2.87 -6.14
N LEU A 545 4.64 1.72 -5.63
CA LEU A 545 5.72 0.92 -6.20
C LEU A 545 5.46 0.58 -7.69
N ARG A 546 4.26 0.09 -8.01
CA ARG A 546 3.91 -0.28 -9.38
C ARG A 546 3.86 0.90 -10.34
N THR A 547 3.31 2.04 -9.92
CA THR A 547 3.25 3.24 -10.76
C THR A 547 4.63 3.84 -11.01
N MET A 548 5.47 3.88 -10.00
CA MET A 548 6.87 4.30 -10.13
C MET A 548 7.66 3.37 -11.08
N MET A 549 7.52 2.05 -10.92
CA MET A 549 8.13 1.06 -11.83
C MET A 549 7.66 1.25 -13.27
N ARG A 550 6.37 1.55 -13.50
CA ARG A 550 5.84 1.84 -14.82
C ARG A 550 6.51 3.07 -15.44
N VAL A 551 6.54 4.18 -14.70
CA VAL A 551 7.15 5.43 -15.19
C VAL A 551 8.64 5.23 -15.49
N LYS A 552 9.35 4.48 -14.63
CA LYS A 552 10.77 4.15 -14.87
C LYS A 552 10.94 3.30 -16.12
N ALA A 553 10.09 2.28 -16.32
CA ALA A 553 10.15 1.43 -17.51
C ALA A 553 9.87 2.21 -18.79
N GLU A 554 8.89 3.12 -18.79
CA GLU A 554 8.57 3.99 -19.92
C GLU A 554 9.73 4.94 -20.25
N ALA A 555 10.36 5.52 -19.22
CA ALA A 555 11.53 6.39 -19.39
C ALA A 555 12.74 5.63 -19.97
N GLN A 556 13.07 4.47 -19.41
CA GLN A 556 14.17 3.64 -19.90
C GLN A 556 13.91 3.09 -21.32
N ALA A 557 12.66 2.71 -21.60
CA ALA A 557 12.27 2.27 -22.93
C ALA A 557 12.51 3.36 -23.98
N LYS A 558 12.20 4.61 -23.65
CA LYS A 558 12.42 5.76 -24.53
C LYS A 558 13.91 6.12 -24.67
N GLU A 559 14.65 6.10 -23.56
CA GLU A 559 16.08 6.49 -23.52
C GLU A 559 16.97 5.49 -24.27
N PHE A 560 16.70 4.19 -24.12
CA PHE A 560 17.52 3.12 -24.68
C PHE A 560 16.85 2.37 -25.84
N GLU A 561 15.78 2.90 -26.40
CA GLU A 561 15.00 2.31 -27.51
C GLU A 561 14.56 0.86 -27.22
N LEU A 562 14.24 0.55 -25.96
CA LEU A 562 13.78 -0.77 -25.54
C LEU A 562 12.26 -0.91 -25.78
N LYS A 563 11.83 -2.12 -26.13
CA LYS A 563 10.40 -2.43 -26.22
C LYS A 563 9.85 -2.90 -24.87
N ILE A 564 8.75 -2.29 -24.43
CA ILE A 564 7.96 -2.82 -23.32
C ILE A 564 7.10 -3.96 -23.89
N PRO A 565 7.28 -5.23 -23.46
CA PRO A 565 6.47 -6.35 -23.91
C PRO A 565 4.97 -6.09 -23.79
N GLY A 566 4.23 -6.26 -24.90
CA GLY A 566 2.78 -6.02 -24.94
C GLY A 566 2.34 -4.60 -24.56
N ASN A 567 3.24 -3.62 -24.57
CA ASN A 567 3.03 -2.27 -24.03
C ASN A 567 2.44 -2.27 -22.61
N SER A 568 2.77 -3.29 -21.82
CA SER A 568 2.16 -3.53 -20.51
C SER A 568 3.17 -3.98 -19.49
N LEU A 569 3.18 -3.30 -18.33
CA LEU A 569 4.01 -3.71 -17.19
C LEU A 569 3.62 -5.11 -16.68
N SER A 570 2.37 -5.52 -16.82
CA SER A 570 1.92 -6.87 -16.46
C SER A 570 2.62 -7.96 -17.29
N GLN A 571 2.86 -7.71 -18.57
CA GLN A 571 3.64 -8.63 -19.43
C GLN A 571 5.12 -8.66 -19.02
N VAL A 572 5.68 -7.52 -18.63
CA VAL A 572 7.06 -7.47 -18.08
C VAL A 572 7.16 -8.33 -16.83
N PHE A 573 6.19 -8.19 -15.92
CA PHE A 573 6.15 -8.97 -14.68
C PHE A 573 5.99 -10.45 -14.95
N GLU A 574 5.15 -10.85 -15.91
CA GLU A 574 4.99 -12.26 -16.31
C GLU A 574 6.29 -12.86 -16.83
N ILE A 575 7.04 -12.14 -17.65
CA ILE A 575 8.35 -12.58 -18.14
C ILE A 575 9.34 -12.71 -16.98
N LEU A 576 9.35 -11.77 -16.03
CA LEU A 576 10.23 -11.80 -14.86
C LEU A 576 9.87 -12.93 -13.88
N ARG A 577 8.59 -13.32 -13.74
CA ARG A 577 8.18 -14.50 -12.94
C ARG A 577 8.84 -15.79 -13.41
N GLY A 578 9.12 -15.90 -14.71
CA GLY A 578 9.84 -17.03 -15.28
C GLY A 578 11.32 -17.11 -14.90
N VAL A 579 11.87 -16.10 -14.21
CA VAL A 579 13.26 -16.15 -13.71
C VAL A 579 13.28 -16.86 -12.38
N THR A 580 14.05 -17.96 -12.33
CA THR A 580 14.18 -18.80 -11.15
C THR A 580 15.61 -18.92 -10.70
N MET A 581 15.79 -19.20 -9.44
CA MET A 581 17.05 -19.61 -8.84
C MET A 581 16.89 -21.00 -8.23
N GLN A 582 17.96 -21.74 -8.16
CA GLN A 582 18.00 -23.12 -7.69
C GLN A 582 19.08 -23.31 -6.64
N ARG A 583 18.79 -24.16 -5.68
CA ARG A 583 19.73 -24.66 -4.69
C ARG A 583 19.72 -26.18 -4.70
N TRP A 584 20.90 -26.78 -4.74
CA TRP A 584 21.09 -28.19 -4.83
C TRP A 584 21.58 -28.73 -3.50
N GLY A 585 20.94 -29.79 -3.00
CA GLY A 585 21.28 -30.43 -1.73
C GLY A 585 21.23 -29.47 -0.55
N SER A 586 22.18 -29.58 0.37
CA SER A 586 22.35 -28.75 1.57
C SER A 586 23.21 -27.49 1.35
N THR A 587 23.59 -27.18 0.11
CA THR A 587 24.45 -26.01 -0.17
C THR A 587 23.73 -24.71 0.17
N ASP A 588 24.41 -23.79 0.85
CA ASP A 588 23.86 -22.43 1.16
C ASP A 588 23.90 -21.48 -0.03
N SER A 589 24.26 -21.97 -1.23
CA SER A 589 24.42 -21.13 -2.40
C SER A 589 23.30 -21.31 -3.41
N TRP A 590 22.58 -20.22 -3.67
CA TRP A 590 21.57 -20.16 -4.72
C TRP A 590 22.19 -19.77 -6.06
N ARG A 591 21.86 -20.50 -7.12
CA ARG A 591 22.29 -20.21 -8.50
C ARG A 591 21.10 -19.75 -9.32
N ILE A 592 21.25 -18.62 -10.00
CA ILE A 592 20.23 -18.10 -10.91
C ILE A 592 20.34 -18.83 -12.25
N ASN A 593 19.21 -19.29 -12.78
CA ASN A 593 19.14 -19.92 -14.08
C ASN A 593 19.54 -18.94 -15.19
N MET A 594 20.03 -19.48 -16.32
CA MET A 594 20.38 -18.65 -17.48
C MET A 594 19.17 -17.79 -17.93
N LEU A 595 19.41 -16.49 -18.02
CA LEU A 595 18.38 -15.54 -18.45
C LEU A 595 18.24 -15.55 -19.97
N THR A 596 17.02 -15.59 -20.45
CA THR A 596 16.71 -15.34 -21.86
C THR A 596 17.01 -13.88 -22.21
N ARG A 597 17.10 -13.58 -23.52
CA ARG A 597 17.25 -12.20 -24.00
C ARG A 597 16.11 -11.31 -23.52
N LYS A 598 14.85 -11.77 -23.60
CA LYS A 598 13.67 -11.03 -23.15
C LYS A 598 13.72 -10.71 -21.65
N GLN A 599 14.15 -11.66 -20.82
CA GLN A 599 14.30 -11.44 -19.39
C GLN A 599 15.35 -10.38 -19.07
N ARG A 600 16.50 -10.39 -19.76
CA ARG A 600 17.53 -9.34 -19.61
C ARG A 600 17.01 -7.96 -20.03
N GLU A 601 16.29 -7.88 -21.14
CA GLU A 601 15.65 -6.64 -21.58
C GLU A 601 14.62 -6.13 -20.55
N CYS A 602 13.84 -7.02 -19.91
CA CYS A 602 12.92 -6.65 -18.84
C CYS A 602 13.63 -6.08 -17.59
N PHE A 603 14.78 -6.61 -17.19
CA PHE A 603 15.60 -6.00 -16.12
C PHE A 603 16.14 -4.63 -16.53
N ALA A 604 16.58 -4.47 -17.77
CA ALA A 604 17.08 -3.20 -18.29
C ALA A 604 16.00 -2.08 -18.29
N LEU A 605 14.71 -2.42 -18.44
CA LEU A 605 13.61 -1.46 -18.28
C LEU A 605 13.55 -0.80 -16.89
N PHE A 606 14.14 -1.42 -15.89
CA PHE A 606 14.26 -0.85 -14.53
C PHE A 606 15.66 -0.26 -14.25
N GLY A 607 16.55 -0.21 -15.25
CA GLY A 607 17.93 0.23 -15.09
C GLY A 607 18.81 -0.78 -14.36
N MET A 608 18.37 -2.04 -14.28
CA MET A 608 19.06 -3.07 -13.50
C MET A 608 19.96 -3.93 -14.39
N THR A 609 21.17 -4.16 -13.93
CA THR A 609 22.01 -5.21 -14.47
C THR A 609 21.49 -6.56 -13.96
N PRO A 610 21.22 -7.53 -14.84
CA PRO A 610 20.75 -8.85 -14.41
C PRO A 610 21.70 -9.45 -13.40
N ILE A 611 21.16 -10.01 -12.33
CA ILE A 611 21.95 -10.65 -11.29
C ILE A 611 22.73 -11.83 -11.92
N ARG A 612 24.05 -11.77 -11.85
CA ARG A 612 24.94 -12.84 -12.28
C ARG A 612 25.56 -13.48 -11.03
N GLY A 613 25.60 -14.82 -10.99
CA GLY A 613 26.40 -15.54 -10.01
C GLY A 613 25.62 -16.24 -8.89
N THR A 614 26.37 -16.70 -7.93
CA THR A 614 25.93 -17.37 -6.70
C THR A 614 25.62 -16.33 -5.63
N ARG A 615 24.45 -16.41 -5.00
CA ARG A 615 24.17 -15.67 -3.75
C ARG A 615 24.27 -16.64 -2.58
N LYS A 616 24.95 -16.22 -1.53
CA LYS A 616 24.86 -16.84 -0.20
C LYS A 616 23.70 -16.17 0.54
N ASP A 617 22.91 -16.93 1.27
CA ASP A 617 21.82 -16.44 2.13
C ASP A 617 22.36 -15.51 3.23
#